data_baae233bd118b0b077a72ec03a782566
#
_entry.id   baae233bd118b0b077a72ec03a782566
#
_cell.length_a   1.000
_cell.length_b   1.000
_cell.length_c   1.000
_cell.angle_alpha   90.00
_cell.angle_beta   90.00
_cell.angle_gamma   90.00
#
_symmetry.space_group_name_H-M   'P 1'
#
loop_
_entity.id
_entity.type
_entity.pdbx_description
1 polymer ?
#
loop_
_entity_poly.entity_id
_entity_poly.type
_entity_poly.pdbx_seq_one_letter_code
_entity_poly.pdbx_strand_id
1 'polypeptide(L)'
;RAIRRSRDLCLKKLLEAQYPNGAWPQRYDGAPRDAQEFPVLKARYPKKWSRVYTKANYTNYYTFNDNSHSDCVLLALEAHQVTGDPEYLEAAKRGGDFILLAQMPEPQPVWAQQYNTRMEPAWARKFEPPSLTGGESVGVCRTLIDLYLATGEEKYFHAVKAAVNWYTRSTIA
;
A
#
# COMPACT_ATOMS: atom_id res chain seq x y z
N ARG A 1 0.03 -32.48 -7.13
CA ARG A 1 0.30 -31.73 -8.40
C ARG A 1 -0.68 -30.56 -8.59
N ALA A 2 -1.99 -30.72 -8.37
CA ALA A 2 -2.99 -29.66 -8.54
C ALA A 2 -2.71 -28.43 -7.65
N ILE A 3 -2.49 -28.63 -6.34
CA ILE A 3 -2.21 -27.56 -5.39
C ILE A 3 -1.00 -26.70 -5.80
N ARG A 4 0.08 -27.33 -6.24
CA ARG A 4 1.26 -26.59 -6.72
C ARG A 4 0.93 -25.71 -7.92
N ARG A 5 0.20 -26.25 -8.91
CA ARG A 5 -0.22 -25.48 -10.09
C ARG A 5 -1.08 -24.28 -9.71
N SER A 6 -2.03 -24.46 -8.76
CA SER A 6 -2.88 -23.38 -8.29
C SER A 6 -2.06 -22.30 -7.58
N ARG A 7 -1.13 -22.69 -6.69
CA ARG A 7 -0.19 -21.77 -6.05
C ARG A 7 0.59 -20.96 -7.08
N ASP A 8 1.24 -21.67 -8.02
CA ASP A 8 2.12 -21.03 -9.01
C ASP A 8 1.32 -20.06 -9.90
N LEU A 9 0.07 -20.42 -10.25
CA LEU A 9 -0.82 -19.52 -10.99
C LEU A 9 -1.19 -18.28 -10.15
N CYS A 10 -1.55 -18.43 -8.89
CA CYS A 10 -1.90 -17.31 -8.01
C CYS A 10 -0.71 -16.36 -7.82
N LEU A 11 0.48 -16.91 -7.57
CA LEU A 11 1.69 -16.09 -7.41
C LEU A 11 2.07 -15.35 -8.69
N LYS A 12 1.95 -16.01 -9.85
CA LYS A 12 2.13 -15.34 -11.14
C LYS A 12 1.14 -14.18 -11.32
N LYS A 13 -0.13 -14.39 -10.97
CA LYS A 13 -1.16 -13.34 -11.04
C LYS A 13 -0.92 -12.20 -10.05
N LEU A 14 -0.32 -12.47 -8.90
CA LEU A 14 0.11 -11.43 -7.97
C LEU A 14 1.12 -10.48 -8.62
N LEU A 15 2.15 -11.02 -9.31
CA LEU A 15 3.14 -10.21 -10.02
C LEU A 15 2.52 -9.42 -11.18
N GLU A 16 1.69 -10.08 -12.00
CA GLU A 16 1.01 -9.44 -13.14
C GLU A 16 0.05 -8.32 -12.71
N ALA A 17 -0.52 -8.42 -11.50
CA ALA A 17 -1.47 -7.44 -10.99
C ALA A 17 -0.80 -6.16 -10.45
N GLN A 18 0.51 -6.20 -10.18
CA GLN A 18 1.20 -5.06 -9.61
C GLN A 18 1.24 -3.88 -10.60
N TYR A 19 0.83 -2.71 -10.14
CA TYR A 19 0.89 -1.48 -10.92
C TYR A 19 2.34 -1.03 -11.16
N PRO A 20 2.61 -0.26 -12.23
CA PRO A 20 3.94 0.28 -12.51
C PRO A 20 4.55 1.11 -11.37
N ASN A 21 3.73 1.74 -10.53
CA ASN A 21 4.17 2.50 -9.35
C ASN A 21 4.39 1.64 -8.09
N GLY A 22 4.22 0.32 -8.18
CA GLY A 22 4.43 -0.63 -7.08
C GLY A 22 3.19 -0.99 -6.28
N ALA A 23 2.06 -0.29 -6.46
CA ALA A 23 0.81 -0.64 -5.80
C ALA A 23 0.14 -1.89 -6.39
N TRP A 24 -0.84 -2.44 -5.68
CA TRP A 24 -1.76 -3.45 -6.21
C TRP A 24 -3.17 -2.91 -6.29
N PRO A 25 -3.96 -3.36 -7.30
CA PRO A 25 -5.37 -3.03 -7.39
C PRO A 25 -6.17 -3.70 -6.27
N GLN A 26 -7.26 -3.07 -5.88
CA GLN A 26 -8.25 -3.74 -5.03
C GLN A 26 -8.89 -4.94 -5.74
N ARG A 27 -8.99 -4.87 -7.07
CA ARG A 27 -9.51 -5.96 -7.92
C ARG A 27 -8.68 -6.06 -9.19
N TYR A 28 -8.16 -7.23 -9.46
CA TYR A 28 -7.43 -7.50 -10.69
C TYR A 28 -8.37 -8.06 -11.76
N ASP A 29 -8.46 -7.38 -12.90
CA ASP A 29 -9.31 -7.74 -14.03
C ASP A 29 -8.54 -8.40 -15.19
N GLY A 30 -7.22 -8.58 -15.04
CA GLY A 30 -6.34 -9.16 -16.05
C GLY A 30 -5.86 -8.17 -17.12
N ALA A 31 -6.31 -6.92 -17.09
CA ALA A 31 -5.86 -5.91 -18.05
C ALA A 31 -4.44 -5.40 -17.70
N PRO A 32 -3.56 -5.23 -18.70
CA PRO A 32 -2.30 -4.52 -18.50
C PRO A 32 -2.53 -3.08 -17.98
N ARG A 33 -1.61 -2.59 -17.16
CA ARG A 33 -1.71 -1.24 -16.59
C ARG A 33 -0.63 -0.34 -17.16
N ASP A 34 -1.05 0.83 -17.65
CA ASP A 34 -0.14 1.83 -18.20
C ASP A 34 0.50 2.65 -17.07
N ALA A 35 1.80 2.92 -17.18
CA ALA A 35 2.51 3.80 -16.28
C ALA A 35 1.96 5.23 -16.25
N GLN A 36 1.33 5.69 -17.34
CA GLN A 36 0.67 7.00 -17.38
C GLN A 36 -0.60 7.06 -16.52
N GLU A 37 -1.31 5.93 -16.39
CA GLU A 37 -2.50 5.84 -15.53
C GLU A 37 -2.13 5.71 -14.04
N PHE A 38 -0.97 5.11 -13.75
CA PHE A 38 -0.47 4.85 -12.40
C PHE A 38 0.92 5.46 -12.17
N PRO A 39 1.04 6.80 -12.24
CA PRO A 39 2.33 7.48 -12.11
C PRO A 39 2.92 7.33 -10.70
N VAL A 40 4.24 7.45 -10.61
CA VAL A 40 4.96 7.50 -9.34
C VAL A 40 4.79 8.89 -8.73
N LEU A 41 3.91 9.02 -7.75
CA LEU A 41 3.58 10.26 -7.05
C LEU A 41 3.69 10.07 -5.54
N LYS A 42 4.05 11.14 -4.82
CA LYS A 42 3.99 11.17 -3.35
C LYS A 42 2.61 11.59 -2.87
N ALA A 43 2.20 11.04 -1.73
CA ALA A 43 0.99 11.45 -1.04
C ALA A 43 1.03 12.93 -0.70
N ARG A 44 -0.14 13.56 -0.77
CA ARG A 44 -0.32 14.97 -0.48
C ARG A 44 -1.68 15.26 0.14
N TYR A 45 -1.74 16.32 0.91
CA TYR A 45 -3.01 16.80 1.42
C TYR A 45 -3.88 17.34 0.28
N PRO A 46 -5.18 17.01 0.25
CA PRO A 46 -6.10 17.63 -0.70
C PRO A 46 -6.26 19.12 -0.34
N LYS A 47 -6.41 19.98 -1.35
CA LYS A 47 -6.71 21.40 -1.12
C LYS A 47 -7.97 21.60 -0.27
N LYS A 48 -8.93 20.68 -0.38
CA LYS A 48 -10.17 20.68 0.40
C LYS A 48 -10.57 19.24 0.69
N TRP A 49 -10.74 18.89 1.95
CA TRP A 49 -11.27 17.60 2.37
C TRP A 49 -12.75 17.49 1.99
N SER A 50 -13.08 16.46 1.22
CA SER A 50 -14.47 16.20 0.84
C SER A 50 -15.26 15.72 2.06
N ARG A 51 -16.38 16.40 2.33
CA ARG A 51 -17.34 16.03 3.40
C ARG A 51 -18.61 15.41 2.85
N VAL A 52 -18.72 15.27 1.55
CA VAL A 52 -19.89 14.72 0.86
C VAL A 52 -19.47 13.51 0.05
N TYR A 53 -20.19 12.41 0.25
CA TYR A 53 -19.95 11.18 -0.49
C TYR A 53 -20.31 11.36 -1.96
N THR A 54 -19.35 11.17 -2.85
CA THR A 54 -19.47 11.45 -4.28
C THR A 54 -19.89 10.25 -5.11
N LYS A 55 -20.01 9.05 -4.53
CA LYS A 55 -20.21 7.77 -5.24
C LYS A 55 -19.16 7.52 -6.33
N ALA A 56 -17.95 8.06 -6.19
CA ALA A 56 -16.88 7.85 -7.16
C ALA A 56 -16.55 6.36 -7.30
N ASN A 57 -16.20 5.96 -8.53
CA ASN A 57 -15.63 4.63 -8.74
C ASN A 57 -14.21 4.60 -8.18
N TYR A 58 -14.02 3.85 -7.12
CA TYR A 58 -12.73 3.73 -6.43
C TYR A 58 -11.97 2.42 -6.75
N THR A 59 -12.42 1.67 -7.75
CA THR A 59 -11.81 0.37 -8.12
C THR A 59 -10.31 0.48 -8.41
N ASN A 60 -9.88 1.60 -9.00
CA ASN A 60 -8.49 1.88 -9.33
C ASN A 60 -7.78 2.75 -8.28
N TYR A 61 -8.38 2.97 -7.12
CA TYR A 61 -7.73 3.71 -6.04
C TYR A 61 -6.75 2.80 -5.29
N TYR A 62 -5.79 3.41 -4.61
CA TYR A 62 -4.80 2.71 -3.81
C TYR A 62 -5.35 2.49 -2.41
N THR A 63 -5.58 1.25 -2.04
CA THR A 63 -6.33 0.87 -0.84
C THR A 63 -5.42 0.22 0.20
N PHE A 64 -5.35 0.80 1.38
CA PHE A 64 -4.71 0.21 2.56
C PHE A 64 -5.72 -0.44 3.51
N ASN A 65 -7.00 -0.07 3.38
CA ASN A 65 -8.09 -0.67 4.12
C ASN A 65 -8.15 -2.20 3.91
N ASP A 66 -8.62 -2.92 4.92
CA ASP A 66 -8.73 -4.39 4.92
C ASP A 66 -7.38 -5.09 4.57
N ASN A 67 -6.24 -4.46 4.89
CA ASN A 67 -4.88 -4.92 4.59
C ASN A 67 -4.57 -5.16 3.10
N SER A 68 -5.40 -4.68 2.19
CA SER A 68 -5.35 -5.05 0.76
C SER A 68 -3.97 -4.94 0.13
N HIS A 69 -3.22 -3.87 0.45
CA HIS A 69 -1.87 -3.69 -0.07
C HIS A 69 -0.82 -4.45 0.76
N SER A 70 -0.95 -4.43 2.08
CA SER A 70 -0.04 -5.10 3.01
C SER A 70 0.02 -6.61 2.76
N ASP A 71 -1.14 -7.25 2.58
CA ASP A 71 -1.21 -8.69 2.31
C ASP A 71 -0.50 -9.08 1.00
N CYS A 72 -0.56 -8.23 -0.04
CA CYS A 72 0.19 -8.45 -1.28
C CYS A 72 1.71 -8.39 -1.06
N VAL A 73 2.19 -7.42 -0.28
CA VAL A 73 3.62 -7.29 0.07
C VAL A 73 4.08 -8.49 0.88
N LEU A 74 3.34 -8.86 1.92
CA LEU A 74 3.68 -9.99 2.80
C LEU A 74 3.65 -11.32 2.04
N LEU A 75 2.65 -11.54 1.18
CA LEU A 75 2.58 -12.72 0.33
C LEU A 75 3.77 -12.80 -0.63
N ALA A 76 4.22 -11.68 -1.18
CA ALA A 76 5.40 -11.66 -2.04
C ALA A 76 6.68 -11.98 -1.25
N LEU A 77 6.86 -11.47 -0.03
CA LEU A 77 7.97 -11.84 0.86
C LEU A 77 7.95 -13.34 1.18
N GLU A 78 6.80 -13.89 1.55
CA GLU A 78 6.65 -15.31 1.84
C GLU A 78 6.94 -16.17 0.60
N ALA A 79 6.45 -15.75 -0.58
CA ALA A 79 6.71 -16.44 -1.83
C ALA A 79 8.21 -16.50 -2.12
N HIS A 80 8.95 -15.41 -1.90
CA HIS A 80 10.41 -15.40 -2.02
C HIS A 80 11.07 -16.38 -1.04
N GLN A 81 10.68 -16.36 0.23
CA GLN A 81 11.23 -17.26 1.25
C GLN A 81 11.02 -18.74 0.89
N VAL A 82 9.85 -19.09 0.34
CA VAL A 82 9.49 -20.48 0.01
C VAL A 82 10.10 -20.94 -1.31
N THR A 83 10.20 -20.06 -2.31
CA THR A 83 10.63 -20.43 -3.66
C THR A 83 12.09 -20.12 -3.96
N GLY A 84 12.68 -19.15 -3.26
CA GLY A 84 13.99 -18.58 -3.57
C GLY A 84 14.00 -17.68 -4.81
N ASP A 85 12.85 -17.47 -5.45
CA ASP A 85 12.76 -16.65 -6.65
C ASP A 85 12.86 -15.16 -6.31
N PRO A 86 13.88 -14.43 -6.82
CA PRO A 86 14.12 -13.04 -6.51
C PRO A 86 13.03 -12.10 -7.04
N GLU A 87 12.24 -12.50 -8.04
CA GLU A 87 11.18 -11.66 -8.61
C GLU A 87 10.13 -11.28 -7.56
N TYR A 88 9.83 -12.21 -6.64
CA TYR A 88 8.91 -11.93 -5.53
C TYR A 88 9.47 -10.93 -4.52
N LEU A 89 10.78 -11.01 -4.21
CA LEU A 89 11.42 -10.03 -3.34
C LEU A 89 11.39 -8.63 -3.97
N GLU A 90 11.68 -8.52 -5.25
CA GLU A 90 11.62 -7.25 -5.97
C GLU A 90 10.18 -6.71 -6.05
N ALA A 91 9.17 -7.58 -6.19
CA ALA A 91 7.77 -7.16 -6.14
C ALA A 91 7.39 -6.64 -4.73
N ALA A 92 7.82 -7.31 -3.67
CA ALA A 92 7.62 -6.85 -2.29
C ALA A 92 8.28 -5.49 -2.05
N LYS A 93 9.52 -5.30 -2.53
CA LYS A 93 10.24 -4.02 -2.43
C LYS A 93 9.54 -2.90 -3.17
N ARG A 94 9.07 -3.14 -4.41
CA ARG A 94 8.26 -2.14 -5.14
C ARG A 94 6.99 -1.78 -4.38
N GLY A 95 6.32 -2.77 -3.76
CA GLY A 95 5.16 -2.53 -2.90
C GLY A 95 5.49 -1.71 -1.67
N GLY A 96 6.62 -1.99 -1.02
CA GLY A 96 7.14 -1.21 0.10
C GLY A 96 7.49 0.23 -0.31
N ASP A 97 8.10 0.41 -1.47
CA ASP A 97 8.40 1.74 -2.00
C ASP A 97 7.13 2.54 -2.29
N PHE A 98 6.06 1.87 -2.77
CA PHE A 98 4.76 2.50 -2.88
C PHE A 98 4.21 2.92 -1.51
N ILE A 99 4.36 2.10 -0.47
CA ILE A 99 3.99 2.49 0.90
C ILE A 99 4.72 3.77 1.33
N LEU A 100 6.02 3.90 1.02
CA LEU A 100 6.77 5.13 1.31
C LEU A 100 6.25 6.34 0.55
N LEU A 101 5.85 6.15 -0.72
CA LEU A 101 5.20 7.21 -1.51
C LEU A 101 3.85 7.62 -0.94
N ALA A 102 3.12 6.68 -0.34
CA ALA A 102 1.81 6.90 0.26
C ALA A 102 1.87 7.49 1.67
N GLN A 103 3.05 7.54 2.31
CA GLN A 103 3.18 8.23 3.59
C GLN A 103 2.89 9.72 3.43
N MET A 104 1.94 10.23 4.21
CA MET A 104 1.59 11.64 4.16
C MET A 104 2.77 12.50 4.62
N PRO A 105 2.92 13.70 4.07
CA PRO A 105 3.97 14.62 4.53
C PRO A 105 3.66 15.13 5.94
N GLU A 106 4.66 15.73 6.58
CA GLU A 106 4.43 16.48 7.83
C GLU A 106 3.24 17.46 7.68
N PRO A 107 2.46 17.69 8.72
CA PRO A 107 2.73 17.32 10.12
C PRO A 107 2.20 15.94 10.57
N GLN A 108 1.63 15.13 9.68
CA GLN A 108 1.02 13.84 10.02
C GLN A 108 1.57 12.71 9.13
N PRO A 109 2.82 12.25 9.33
CA PRO A 109 3.48 11.26 8.48
C PRO A 109 2.98 9.82 8.73
N VAL A 110 1.69 9.62 8.52
CA VAL A 110 0.95 8.35 8.61
C VAL A 110 0.20 8.12 7.31
N TRP A 111 -0.65 7.11 7.23
CA TRP A 111 -1.31 6.72 5.99
C TRP A 111 -2.82 6.93 6.06
N ALA A 112 -3.40 7.28 4.92
CA ALA A 112 -4.84 7.23 4.73
C ALA A 112 -5.26 5.79 4.40
N GLN A 113 -6.51 5.47 4.70
CA GLN A 113 -7.07 4.17 4.33
C GLN A 113 -7.18 3.98 2.82
N GLN A 114 -7.26 5.08 2.04
CA GLN A 114 -7.35 5.03 0.60
C GLN A 114 -6.91 6.33 -0.06
N TYR A 115 -6.27 6.22 -1.22
CA TYR A 115 -5.84 7.34 -2.05
C TYR A 115 -6.42 7.23 -3.46
N ASN A 116 -6.76 8.39 -4.05
CA ASN A 116 -7.04 8.45 -5.48
C ASN A 116 -5.75 8.36 -6.31
N THR A 117 -5.87 8.33 -7.65
CA THR A 117 -4.73 8.24 -8.56
C THR A 117 -3.79 9.46 -8.51
N ARG A 118 -4.19 10.56 -7.84
CA ARG A 118 -3.35 11.73 -7.58
C ARG A 118 -2.66 11.70 -6.21
N MET A 119 -2.74 10.57 -5.51
CA MET A 119 -2.18 10.36 -4.18
C MET A 119 -2.75 11.33 -3.12
N GLU A 120 -4.02 11.67 -3.23
CA GLU A 120 -4.78 12.40 -2.21
C GLU A 120 -5.70 11.44 -1.45
N PRO A 121 -5.83 11.54 -0.10
CA PRO A 121 -6.84 10.78 0.64
C PRO A 121 -8.22 10.93 0.02
N ALA A 122 -8.95 9.84 -0.17
CA ALA A 122 -10.17 9.80 -0.95
C ALA A 122 -11.28 8.97 -0.30
N TRP A 123 -12.53 9.25 -0.71
CA TRP A 123 -13.68 8.41 -0.37
C TRP A 123 -13.53 7.03 -0.99
N ALA A 124 -13.88 5.99 -0.20
CA ALA A 124 -14.12 4.64 -0.67
C ALA A 124 -15.62 4.31 -0.58
N ARG A 125 -15.99 3.45 0.36
CA ARG A 125 -17.40 3.17 0.67
C ARG A 125 -18.06 4.38 1.36
N LYS A 126 -19.39 4.45 1.37
CA LYS A 126 -20.14 5.60 1.94
C LYS A 126 -19.72 5.97 3.38
N PHE A 127 -19.32 5.01 4.17
CA PHE A 127 -18.90 5.17 5.57
C PHE A 127 -17.38 5.35 5.75
N GLU A 128 -16.62 5.45 4.64
CA GLU A 128 -15.16 5.61 4.63
C GLU A 128 -14.78 6.96 4.01
N PRO A 129 -14.91 8.07 4.75
CA PRO A 129 -14.51 9.38 4.26
C PRO A 129 -12.99 9.48 4.11
N PRO A 130 -12.49 10.45 3.31
CA PRO A 130 -11.07 10.74 3.26
C PRO A 130 -10.54 11.05 4.66
N SER A 131 -9.62 10.24 5.15
CA SER A 131 -9.08 10.38 6.50
C SER A 131 -7.71 9.70 6.62
N LEU A 132 -6.91 10.18 7.55
CA LEU A 132 -5.74 9.46 8.02
C LEU A 132 -6.19 8.57 9.17
N THR A 133 -5.84 7.29 9.14
CA THR A 133 -6.43 6.30 10.02
C THR A 133 -5.38 5.56 10.84
N GLY A 134 -5.69 5.37 12.12
CA GLY A 134 -4.77 4.75 13.07
C GLY A 134 -4.57 3.26 12.79
N GLY A 135 -5.65 2.51 12.55
CA GLY A 135 -5.60 1.06 12.33
C GLY A 135 -4.77 0.68 11.12
N GLU A 136 -5.07 1.26 9.96
CA GLU A 136 -4.34 1.01 8.72
C GLU A 136 -2.87 1.44 8.84
N SER A 137 -2.59 2.59 9.44
CA SER A 137 -1.22 3.05 9.63
C SER A 137 -0.39 2.11 10.52
N VAL A 138 -0.99 1.51 11.55
CA VAL A 138 -0.31 0.50 12.38
C VAL A 138 -0.03 -0.77 11.56
N GLY A 139 -0.99 -1.23 10.77
CA GLY A 139 -0.80 -2.37 9.85
C GLY A 139 0.34 -2.11 8.86
N VAL A 140 0.35 -0.94 8.25
CA VAL A 140 1.41 -0.50 7.32
C VAL A 140 2.78 -0.45 8.02
N CYS A 141 2.88 0.08 9.24
CA CYS A 141 4.12 0.09 10.00
C CYS A 141 4.67 -1.33 10.23
N ARG A 142 3.82 -2.31 10.52
CA ARG A 142 4.21 -3.72 10.66
C ARG A 142 4.78 -4.26 9.35
N THR A 143 4.09 -4.05 8.24
CA THR A 143 4.57 -4.45 6.90
C THR A 143 5.94 -3.83 6.57
N LEU A 144 6.15 -2.55 6.89
CA LEU A 144 7.45 -1.91 6.70
C LEU A 144 8.56 -2.48 7.60
N ILE A 145 8.22 -2.90 8.82
CA ILE A 145 9.16 -3.60 9.70
C ILE A 145 9.54 -4.96 9.09
N ASP A 146 8.58 -5.73 8.59
CA ASP A 146 8.84 -7.01 7.94
C ASP A 146 9.73 -6.83 6.69
N LEU A 147 9.50 -5.80 5.89
CA LEU A 147 10.36 -5.44 4.77
C LEU A 147 11.78 -5.06 5.24
N TYR A 148 11.90 -4.25 6.29
CA TYR A 148 13.20 -3.90 6.86
C TYR A 148 13.98 -5.14 7.32
N LEU A 149 13.31 -6.04 8.03
CA LEU A 149 13.92 -7.28 8.51
C LEU A 149 14.34 -8.23 7.37
N ALA A 150 13.56 -8.26 6.27
CA ALA A 150 13.84 -9.10 5.12
C ALA A 150 14.95 -8.54 4.21
N THR A 151 15.10 -7.20 4.13
CA THR A 151 15.96 -6.54 3.14
C THR A 151 17.14 -5.79 3.74
N GLY A 152 17.06 -5.38 5.01
CA GLY A 152 18.02 -4.47 5.65
C GLY A 152 17.91 -3.01 5.17
N GLU A 153 16.91 -2.66 4.35
CA GLU A 153 16.79 -1.31 3.78
C GLU A 153 16.22 -0.31 4.81
N GLU A 154 17.07 0.54 5.35
CA GLU A 154 16.78 1.53 6.40
C GLU A 154 15.61 2.50 6.07
N LYS A 155 15.33 2.73 4.80
CA LYS A 155 14.21 3.61 4.37
C LYS A 155 12.88 3.21 4.97
N TYR A 156 12.63 1.90 5.11
CA TYR A 156 11.40 1.36 5.69
C TYR A 156 11.31 1.67 7.19
N PHE A 157 12.41 1.48 7.91
CA PHE A 157 12.47 1.79 9.33
C PHE A 157 12.34 3.30 9.61
N HIS A 158 12.92 4.15 8.75
CA HIS A 158 12.79 5.60 8.89
C HIS A 158 11.32 6.07 8.76
N ALA A 159 10.55 5.49 7.84
CA ALA A 159 9.14 5.79 7.70
C ALA A 159 8.32 5.40 8.95
N VAL A 160 8.62 4.23 9.53
CA VAL A 160 8.01 3.78 10.79
C VAL A 160 8.34 4.74 11.93
N LYS A 161 9.61 5.16 12.07
CA LYS A 161 10.02 6.14 13.10
C LYS A 161 9.24 7.45 12.99
N ALA A 162 9.07 7.97 11.78
CA ALA A 162 8.31 9.19 11.55
C ALA A 162 6.85 9.05 12.04
N ALA A 163 6.18 7.94 11.69
CA ALA A 163 4.83 7.64 12.14
C ALA A 163 4.74 7.47 13.66
N VAL A 164 5.63 6.71 14.27
CA VAL A 164 5.67 6.51 15.74
C VAL A 164 5.88 7.82 16.46
N ASN A 165 6.79 8.68 16.00
CA ASN A 165 7.01 10.00 16.57
C ASN A 165 5.76 10.87 16.52
N TRP A 166 5.00 10.80 15.41
CA TRP A 166 3.74 11.52 15.31
C TRP A 166 2.69 10.98 16.30
N TYR A 167 2.53 9.65 16.38
CA TYR A 167 1.61 9.03 17.35
C TYR A 167 1.93 9.45 18.78
N THR A 168 3.21 9.41 19.17
CA THR A 168 3.66 9.81 20.52
C THR A 168 3.29 11.27 20.82
N ARG A 169 3.46 12.18 19.84
CA ARG A 169 3.11 13.61 20.00
C ARG A 169 1.60 13.84 20.02
N SER A 170 0.81 12.93 19.47
CA SER A 170 -0.64 13.07 19.31
C SER A 170 -1.44 12.35 20.39
N THR A 171 -0.78 11.73 21.38
CA THR A 171 -1.43 11.07 22.51
C THR A 171 -2.19 12.11 23.34
N ILE A 172 -3.48 11.86 23.56
CA ILE A 172 -4.33 12.65 24.46
C ILE A 172 -4.18 12.04 25.86
N ALA A 173 -3.85 12.88 26.85
CA ALA A 173 -3.74 12.48 28.25
C ALA A 173 -5.13 12.26 28.87
#